data_869a1129162b05ade2bfd9e1255604bb
#
_entry.id   869a1129162b05ade2bfd9e1255604bb
#
_cell.length_a   1.000
_cell.length_b   1.000
_cell.length_c   1.000
_cell.angle_alpha   90.00
_cell.angle_beta   90.00
_cell.angle_gamma   90.00
#
_symmetry.space_group_name_H-M   'P 1'
#
loop_
_entity.id
_entity.type
_entity.pdbx_description
1 polymer ?
#
loop_
_entity_poly.entity_id
_entity_poly.type
_entity_poly.pdbx_seq_one_letter_code
_entity_poly.pdbx_strand_id
1 'polypeptide(L)'
;HYHAVRVLGASAFGASQVIMGDKARAMVVERGQEDWDSEFQRFPRLFEGHESIPGLTWPTTTFSEDMTVYLGNRRVDLMHLGRAHTAGDIVIHVPDQNVMFTGDIVEYHSACYCGDGHFSDWGDTLDAIASFQVDAIAPGRGDALMGQDMVTAAIENTRDFVDSTYAAAARVAARGGSLKEAWDAVRAACDPKFKDYAIYEHCLPFNVARAYDEARGIDTPRIWTAQRDIEMWEALQG
;
A
#
# COMPACT_ATOMS: atom_id res chain seq x y z
N HIS A 1 -2.50 6.96 -2.88
CA HIS A 1 -1.88 7.04 -1.55
C HIS A 1 -0.63 7.94 -1.52
N TYR A 2 -0.06 8.21 -0.35
CA TYR A 2 0.96 9.26 -0.13
C TYR A 2 2.40 8.87 -0.51
N HIS A 3 2.72 7.61 -0.68
CA HIS A 3 4.10 7.16 -0.88
C HIS A 3 4.81 7.87 -2.03
N ALA A 4 6.10 8.15 -1.87
CA ALA A 4 6.94 8.84 -2.83
C ALA A 4 6.80 8.28 -4.25
N VAL A 5 6.79 6.98 -4.41
CA VAL A 5 6.62 6.28 -5.70
C VAL A 5 5.32 6.63 -6.44
N ARG A 6 4.34 7.25 -5.77
CA ARG A 6 3.07 7.69 -6.36
C ARG A 6 2.98 9.20 -6.53
N VAL A 7 3.47 9.96 -5.55
CA VAL A 7 3.29 11.42 -5.56
C VAL A 7 4.39 12.17 -6.32
N LEU A 8 5.58 11.62 -6.47
CA LEU A 8 6.69 12.31 -7.13
C LEU A 8 6.53 12.40 -8.64
N GLY A 9 6.00 11.36 -9.28
CA GLY A 9 5.82 11.31 -10.73
C GLY A 9 4.61 12.10 -11.24
N ALA A 10 3.69 12.50 -10.39
CA ALA A 10 2.44 13.14 -10.79
C ALA A 10 2.64 14.49 -11.49
N SER A 11 3.70 15.24 -11.17
CA SER A 11 4.06 16.50 -11.83
C SER A 11 4.36 16.35 -13.33
N ALA A 12 4.83 15.17 -13.76
CA ALA A 12 5.17 14.90 -15.18
C ALA A 12 3.94 14.92 -16.11
N PHE A 13 2.74 14.75 -15.56
CA PHE A 13 1.52 14.77 -16.36
C PHE A 13 1.05 16.18 -16.73
N GLY A 14 1.59 17.24 -16.11
CA GLY A 14 1.18 18.63 -16.37
C GLY A 14 -0.32 18.85 -16.13
N ALA A 15 -0.92 18.06 -15.23
CA ALA A 15 -2.36 18.10 -14.98
C ALA A 15 -2.77 19.43 -14.34
N SER A 16 -3.89 19.98 -14.80
CA SER A 16 -4.47 21.22 -14.22
C SER A 16 -5.09 20.96 -12.83
N GLN A 17 -5.45 19.71 -12.56
CA GLN A 17 -5.98 19.27 -11.26
C GLN A 17 -5.25 18.02 -10.79
N VAL A 18 -4.87 18.03 -9.53
CA VAL A 18 -4.36 16.86 -8.80
C VAL A 18 -5.31 16.62 -7.64
N ILE A 19 -5.97 15.48 -7.63
CA ILE A 19 -7.01 15.13 -6.65
C ILE A 19 -6.46 14.06 -5.70
N MET A 20 -6.70 14.24 -4.40
CA MET A 20 -6.23 13.31 -3.36
C MET A 20 -7.27 13.20 -2.25
N GLY A 21 -7.35 12.06 -1.58
CA GLY A 21 -8.12 11.94 -0.34
C GLY A 21 -7.51 12.77 0.79
N ASP A 22 -8.34 13.33 1.67
CA ASP A 22 -7.89 14.16 2.80
C ASP A 22 -6.90 13.43 3.69
N LYS A 23 -7.12 12.14 3.94
CA LYS A 23 -6.23 11.30 4.77
C LYS A 23 -4.86 11.09 4.11
N ALA A 24 -4.84 10.86 2.79
CA ALA A 24 -3.57 10.77 2.05
C ALA A 24 -2.81 12.11 2.08
N ARG A 25 -3.51 13.23 1.90
CA ARG A 25 -2.90 14.56 2.03
C ARG A 25 -2.34 14.81 3.44
N ALA A 26 -3.05 14.38 4.47
CA ALA A 26 -2.56 14.49 5.85
C ALA A 26 -1.25 13.72 6.03
N MET A 27 -1.12 12.53 5.45
CA MET A 27 0.12 11.75 5.48
C MET A 27 1.24 12.44 4.67
N VAL A 28 0.95 13.05 3.51
CA VAL A 28 1.95 13.85 2.78
C VAL A 28 2.47 15.00 3.64
N VAL A 29 1.58 15.70 4.37
CA VAL A 29 1.97 16.81 5.28
C VAL A 29 2.80 16.30 6.45
N GLU A 30 2.42 15.18 7.03
CA GLU A 30 3.07 14.62 8.23
C GLU A 30 4.44 14.04 7.90
N ARG A 31 4.56 13.26 6.83
CA ARG A 31 5.70 12.40 6.58
C ARG A 31 6.24 12.39 5.13
N GLY A 32 5.61 13.09 4.21
CA GLY A 32 5.98 13.02 2.79
C GLY A 32 7.43 13.42 2.49
N GLN A 33 7.95 14.43 3.18
CA GLN A 33 9.35 14.84 3.00
C GLN A 33 10.32 13.82 3.60
N GLU A 34 9.99 13.26 4.77
CA GLU A 34 10.80 12.20 5.38
C GLU A 34 10.79 10.92 4.54
N ASP A 35 9.64 10.58 3.94
CA ASP A 35 9.53 9.45 3.01
C ASP A 35 10.45 9.68 1.79
N TRP A 36 10.39 10.86 1.17
CA TRP A 36 11.31 11.24 0.10
C TRP A 36 12.77 11.09 0.51
N ASP A 37 13.17 11.73 1.60
CA ASP A 37 14.55 11.78 2.03
C ASP A 37 15.06 10.37 2.40
N SER A 38 14.22 9.58 3.04
CA SER A 38 14.50 8.20 3.41
C SER A 38 14.66 7.30 2.16
N GLU A 39 13.73 7.38 1.21
CA GLU A 39 13.80 6.62 -0.04
C GLU A 39 15.05 6.96 -0.83
N PHE A 40 15.37 8.25 -0.95
CA PHE A 40 16.57 8.72 -1.62
C PHE A 40 17.87 8.20 -0.96
N GLN A 41 17.92 8.20 0.38
CA GLN A 41 19.08 7.72 1.11
C GLN A 41 19.26 6.20 1.02
N ARG A 42 18.14 5.44 1.08
CA ARG A 42 18.15 3.98 1.06
C ARG A 42 18.38 3.40 -0.35
N PHE A 43 17.82 4.05 -1.38
CA PHE A 43 17.79 3.53 -2.73
C PHE A 43 18.26 4.54 -3.79
N PRO A 44 19.44 5.14 -3.66
CA PRO A 44 19.89 6.25 -4.51
C PRO A 44 19.86 5.92 -6.00
N ARG A 45 20.05 4.65 -6.38
CA ARG A 45 19.97 4.20 -7.79
C ARG A 45 18.60 4.37 -8.43
N LEU A 46 17.52 4.44 -7.64
CA LEU A 46 16.17 4.66 -8.14
C LEU A 46 15.89 6.13 -8.43
N PHE A 47 16.79 7.01 -7.99
CA PHE A 47 16.66 8.46 -8.08
C PHE A 47 17.71 9.09 -8.99
N GLU A 48 18.24 8.33 -9.96
CA GLU A 48 19.06 8.92 -11.02
C GLU A 48 18.22 9.96 -11.79
N GLY A 49 18.76 11.20 -11.93
CA GLY A 49 18.03 12.31 -12.53
C GLY A 49 16.98 12.96 -11.61
N HIS A 50 17.06 12.71 -10.30
CA HIS A 50 16.14 13.27 -9.30
C HIS A 50 16.01 14.79 -9.33
N GLU A 51 17.05 15.48 -9.79
CA GLU A 51 17.08 16.94 -9.99
C GLU A 51 16.01 17.41 -10.99
N SER A 52 15.49 16.52 -11.81
CA SER A 52 14.35 16.79 -12.71
C SER A 52 12.99 16.73 -12.02
N ILE A 53 12.93 16.18 -10.79
CA ILE A 53 11.70 16.05 -10.01
C ILE A 53 11.52 17.33 -9.18
N PRO A 54 10.41 18.07 -9.34
CA PRO A 54 10.24 19.38 -8.67
C PRO A 54 9.91 19.27 -7.17
N GLY A 55 9.99 18.08 -6.57
CA GLY A 55 9.61 17.78 -5.20
C GLY A 55 8.28 17.05 -5.11
N LEU A 56 7.68 17.06 -3.91
CA LEU A 56 6.38 16.43 -3.68
C LEU A 56 5.29 17.10 -4.51
N THR A 57 4.44 16.31 -5.17
CA THR A 57 3.27 16.84 -5.87
C THR A 57 2.13 17.03 -4.87
N TRP A 58 1.71 18.27 -4.70
CA TRP A 58 0.61 18.63 -3.81
C TRP A 58 -0.73 18.59 -4.54
N PRO A 59 -1.80 18.14 -3.88
CA PRO A 59 -3.13 18.17 -4.48
C PRO A 59 -3.64 19.61 -4.61
N THR A 60 -4.38 19.87 -5.69
CA THR A 60 -5.16 21.09 -5.90
C THR A 60 -6.58 20.96 -5.33
N THR A 61 -7.05 19.72 -5.16
CA THR A 61 -8.39 19.38 -4.66
C THR A 61 -8.30 18.17 -3.75
N THR A 62 -9.02 18.20 -2.63
CA THR A 62 -9.14 17.03 -1.74
C THR A 62 -10.61 16.70 -1.46
N PHE A 63 -10.85 15.46 -1.02
CA PHE A 63 -12.17 14.97 -0.62
C PHE A 63 -12.05 14.02 0.57
N SER A 64 -13.11 13.88 1.37
CA SER A 64 -13.06 13.13 2.62
C SER A 64 -13.40 11.65 2.44
N GLU A 65 -14.49 11.33 1.74
CA GLU A 65 -14.98 9.95 1.59
C GLU A 65 -15.11 9.56 0.12
N ASP A 66 -15.89 10.34 -0.64
CA ASP A 66 -16.09 10.11 -2.06
C ASP A 66 -16.20 11.41 -2.85
N MET A 67 -15.88 11.33 -4.13
CA MET A 67 -16.00 12.40 -5.10
C MET A 67 -16.34 11.83 -6.47
N THR A 68 -17.30 12.43 -7.17
CA THR A 68 -17.56 12.13 -8.58
C THR A 68 -16.97 13.21 -9.48
N VAL A 69 -16.23 12.78 -10.49
CA VAL A 69 -15.69 13.62 -11.56
C VAL A 69 -16.32 13.20 -12.89
N TYR A 70 -16.70 14.19 -13.70
CA TYR A 70 -17.19 13.93 -15.06
C TYR A 70 -16.12 14.30 -16.09
N LEU A 71 -15.68 13.32 -16.86
CA LEU A 71 -14.79 13.49 -17.99
C LEU A 71 -15.62 13.47 -19.29
N GLY A 72 -16.14 14.62 -19.67
CA GLY A 72 -17.18 14.72 -20.68
C GLY A 72 -18.50 14.09 -20.17
N ASN A 73 -18.95 13.02 -20.83
CA ASN A 73 -20.14 12.25 -20.42
C ASN A 73 -19.80 11.02 -19.55
N ARG A 74 -18.52 10.77 -19.27
CA ARG A 74 -18.08 9.63 -18.44
C ARG A 74 -18.04 10.01 -16.99
N ARG A 75 -18.76 9.25 -16.16
CA ARG A 75 -18.67 9.34 -14.70
C ARG A 75 -17.46 8.56 -14.20
N VAL A 76 -16.74 9.15 -13.26
CA VAL A 76 -15.61 8.54 -12.55
C VAL A 76 -15.79 8.81 -11.06
N ASP A 77 -15.88 7.76 -10.27
CA ASP A 77 -16.05 7.85 -8.82
C ASP A 77 -14.71 7.57 -8.12
N LEU A 78 -14.27 8.50 -7.29
CA LEU A 78 -13.09 8.37 -6.44
C LEU A 78 -13.60 8.12 -5.01
N MET A 79 -13.13 7.06 -4.36
CA MET A 79 -13.69 6.64 -3.08
C MET A 79 -12.60 6.19 -2.11
N HIS A 80 -12.76 6.58 -0.84
CA HIS A 80 -11.99 6.01 0.27
C HIS A 80 -12.85 4.92 0.91
N LEU A 81 -12.53 3.65 0.64
CA LEU A 81 -13.33 2.51 1.11
C LEU A 81 -12.90 1.97 2.48
N GLY A 82 -11.78 2.43 3.00
CA GLY A 82 -11.21 2.00 4.28
C GLY A 82 -9.70 2.14 4.31
N ARG A 83 -9.11 1.82 5.46
CA ARG A 83 -7.65 1.73 5.61
C ARG A 83 -7.18 0.37 5.07
N ALA A 84 -6.03 0.34 4.40
CA ALA A 84 -5.45 -0.88 3.87
C ALA A 84 -3.93 -0.75 3.76
N HIS A 85 -3.41 -0.48 2.55
CA HIS A 85 -2.00 -0.24 2.28
C HIS A 85 -1.47 1.01 3.02
N THR A 86 -2.33 2.03 3.17
CA THR A 86 -2.13 3.20 4.01
C THR A 86 -3.46 3.60 4.67
N ALA A 87 -3.43 4.63 5.52
CA ALA A 87 -4.67 5.21 6.07
C ALA A 87 -5.47 6.02 5.05
N GLY A 88 -4.89 6.37 3.91
CA GLY A 88 -5.47 7.31 2.95
C GLY A 88 -5.64 6.79 1.53
N ASP A 89 -5.69 5.47 1.35
CA ASP A 89 -5.88 4.86 0.04
C ASP A 89 -7.23 5.24 -0.56
N ILE A 90 -7.24 5.45 -1.87
CA ILE A 90 -8.46 5.63 -2.65
C ILE A 90 -8.52 4.64 -3.80
N VAL A 91 -9.72 4.28 -4.19
CA VAL A 91 -10.01 3.55 -5.43
C VAL A 91 -10.67 4.48 -6.43
N ILE A 92 -10.57 4.16 -7.72
CA ILE A 92 -11.23 4.87 -8.80
C ILE A 92 -12.12 3.87 -9.53
N HIS A 93 -13.42 4.12 -9.54
CA HIS A 93 -14.40 3.30 -10.25
C HIS A 93 -14.94 4.04 -11.47
N VAL A 94 -15.04 3.34 -12.59
CA VAL A 94 -15.62 3.82 -13.84
C VAL A 94 -16.89 3.00 -14.12
N PRO A 95 -18.08 3.43 -13.63
CA PRO A 95 -19.27 2.59 -13.60
C PRO A 95 -19.78 2.14 -14.96
N ASP A 96 -19.69 2.97 -16.00
CA ASP A 96 -20.15 2.65 -17.36
C ASP A 96 -19.29 1.57 -18.04
N GLN A 97 -18.11 1.32 -17.54
CA GLN A 97 -17.19 0.26 -18.00
C GLN A 97 -17.07 -0.88 -17.00
N ASN A 98 -17.62 -0.70 -15.81
CA ASN A 98 -17.50 -1.61 -14.67
C ASN A 98 -16.03 -1.98 -14.34
N VAL A 99 -15.15 -0.98 -14.38
CA VAL A 99 -13.70 -1.12 -14.13
C VAL A 99 -13.32 -0.37 -12.87
N MET A 100 -12.43 -0.96 -12.06
CA MET A 100 -11.88 -0.32 -10.87
C MET A 100 -10.34 -0.27 -10.90
N PHE A 101 -9.77 0.87 -10.52
CA PHE A 101 -8.36 1.04 -10.23
C PHE A 101 -8.21 1.06 -8.71
N THR A 102 -7.50 0.10 -8.16
CA THR A 102 -7.44 -0.11 -6.71
C THR A 102 -6.18 0.44 -6.05
N GLY A 103 -5.23 0.89 -6.86
CA GLY A 103 -3.91 1.20 -6.31
C GLY A 103 -3.36 0.00 -5.53
N ASP A 104 -2.52 0.26 -4.55
CA ASP A 104 -1.79 -0.76 -3.81
C ASP A 104 -2.66 -1.47 -2.73
N ILE A 105 -4.00 -1.22 -2.71
CA ILE A 105 -4.94 -2.00 -1.90
C ILE A 105 -5.03 -3.45 -2.41
N VAL A 106 -4.98 -3.63 -3.74
CA VAL A 106 -4.94 -4.95 -4.38
C VAL A 106 -3.67 -5.05 -5.22
N GLU A 107 -2.92 -6.11 -5.01
CA GLU A 107 -1.76 -6.47 -5.80
C GLU A 107 -1.87 -7.93 -6.26
N TYR A 108 -1.35 -8.24 -7.43
CA TYR A 108 -1.47 -9.59 -7.99
C TYR A 108 -0.13 -10.12 -8.45
N HIS A 109 0.26 -11.28 -7.91
CA HIS A 109 1.57 -11.90 -8.11
C HIS A 109 2.76 -10.96 -7.81
N SER A 110 2.51 -9.99 -6.94
CA SER A 110 3.49 -9.07 -6.37
C SER A 110 3.27 -9.01 -4.87
N ALA A 111 4.34 -8.90 -4.10
CA ALA A 111 4.21 -8.73 -2.66
C ALA A 111 3.74 -7.31 -2.34
N CYS A 112 2.70 -7.22 -1.51
CA CYS A 112 2.27 -5.94 -0.98
C CYS A 112 3.39 -5.34 -0.10
N TYR A 113 3.64 -4.05 -0.25
CA TYR A 113 4.37 -3.30 0.77
C TYR A 113 3.38 -2.91 1.87
N CYS A 114 3.61 -3.39 3.07
CA CYS A 114 2.70 -3.15 4.20
C CYS A 114 3.33 -2.29 5.31
N GLY A 115 4.45 -1.63 5.04
CA GLY A 115 5.19 -0.84 6.04
C GLY A 115 4.39 0.28 6.70
N ASP A 116 3.38 0.80 6.01
CA ASP A 116 2.40 1.78 6.51
C ASP A 116 0.97 1.22 6.51
N GLY A 117 0.84 -0.11 6.40
CA GLY A 117 -0.44 -0.79 6.30
C GLY A 117 -1.22 -0.84 7.62
N HIS A 118 -2.50 -1.14 7.47
CA HIS A 118 -3.45 -1.40 8.55
C HIS A 118 -4.00 -2.81 8.36
N PHE A 119 -3.29 -3.80 8.86
CA PHE A 119 -3.58 -5.22 8.62
C PHE A 119 -4.97 -5.63 9.09
N SER A 120 -5.39 -5.15 10.26
CA SER A 120 -6.69 -5.47 10.85
C SER A 120 -7.88 -4.90 10.08
N ASP A 121 -7.69 -3.83 9.31
CA ASP A 121 -8.75 -3.17 8.54
C ASP A 121 -8.73 -3.59 7.06
N TRP A 122 -7.60 -4.11 6.58
CA TRP A 122 -7.41 -4.37 5.15
C TRP A 122 -8.43 -5.36 4.60
N GLY A 123 -8.78 -6.37 5.39
CA GLY A 123 -9.80 -7.35 5.03
C GLY A 123 -11.16 -6.72 4.72
N ASP A 124 -11.63 -5.81 5.58
CA ASP A 124 -12.91 -5.11 5.39
C ASP A 124 -12.87 -4.21 4.15
N THR A 125 -11.73 -3.58 3.87
CA THR A 125 -11.53 -2.77 2.66
C THR A 125 -11.57 -3.63 1.39
N LEU A 126 -10.98 -4.83 1.42
CA LEU A 126 -11.08 -5.79 0.30
C LEU A 126 -12.51 -6.28 0.10
N ASP A 127 -13.27 -6.51 1.17
CA ASP A 127 -14.70 -6.87 1.08
C ASP A 127 -15.53 -5.73 0.47
N ALA A 128 -15.22 -4.49 0.83
CA ALA A 128 -15.86 -3.32 0.21
C ALA A 128 -15.59 -3.27 -1.30
N ILE A 129 -14.34 -3.50 -1.74
CA ILE A 129 -14.00 -3.59 -3.18
C ILE A 129 -14.76 -4.73 -3.86
N ALA A 130 -14.78 -5.92 -3.26
CA ALA A 130 -15.46 -7.09 -3.82
C ALA A 130 -16.97 -6.87 -4.02
N SER A 131 -17.60 -6.05 -3.16
CA SER A 131 -19.03 -5.76 -3.23
C SER A 131 -19.46 -5.04 -4.52
N PHE A 132 -18.55 -4.36 -5.20
CA PHE A 132 -18.82 -3.69 -6.48
C PHE A 132 -19.01 -4.67 -7.65
N GLN A 133 -18.53 -5.90 -7.54
CA GLN A 133 -18.64 -6.94 -8.57
C GLN A 133 -18.18 -6.43 -9.95
N VAL A 134 -17.04 -5.76 -9.99
CA VAL A 134 -16.50 -5.18 -11.22
C VAL A 134 -16.05 -6.25 -12.23
N ASP A 135 -16.11 -5.94 -13.51
CA ASP A 135 -15.69 -6.83 -14.59
C ASP A 135 -14.18 -6.78 -14.86
N ALA A 136 -13.53 -5.74 -14.39
CA ALA A 136 -12.08 -5.60 -14.51
C ALA A 136 -11.48 -4.79 -13.37
N ILE A 137 -10.23 -5.11 -13.04
CA ILE A 137 -9.45 -4.42 -12.02
C ILE A 137 -8.05 -4.08 -12.55
N ALA A 138 -7.60 -2.86 -12.28
CA ALA A 138 -6.21 -2.47 -12.42
C ALA A 138 -5.58 -2.38 -11.03
N PRO A 139 -4.79 -3.39 -10.63
CA PRO A 139 -4.14 -3.41 -9.32
C PRO A 139 -2.98 -2.41 -9.27
N GLY A 140 -2.45 -2.15 -8.09
CA GLY A 140 -1.30 -1.28 -7.91
C GLY A 140 -0.02 -1.84 -8.53
N ARG A 141 0.12 -3.17 -8.49
CA ARG A 141 1.17 -3.95 -9.16
C ARG A 141 0.57 -5.22 -9.75
N GLY A 142 1.17 -5.67 -10.84
CA GLY A 142 0.68 -6.78 -11.64
C GLY A 142 -0.10 -6.31 -12.86
N ASP A 143 -0.55 -7.25 -13.66
CA ASP A 143 -1.31 -6.97 -14.88
C ASP A 143 -2.75 -6.53 -14.55
N ALA A 144 -3.36 -5.77 -15.47
CA ALA A 144 -4.79 -5.53 -15.42
C ALA A 144 -5.55 -6.84 -15.66
N LEU A 145 -6.55 -7.11 -14.83
CA LEU A 145 -7.26 -8.38 -14.80
C LEU A 145 -8.70 -8.19 -15.31
N MET A 146 -9.12 -9.09 -16.19
CA MET A 146 -10.43 -9.05 -16.85
C MET A 146 -11.25 -10.27 -16.44
N GLY A 147 -12.52 -10.05 -16.14
CA GLY A 147 -13.48 -11.06 -15.71
C GLY A 147 -13.52 -11.22 -14.20
N GLN A 148 -14.72 -11.45 -13.68
CA GLN A 148 -14.98 -11.52 -12.23
C GLN A 148 -14.14 -12.60 -11.52
N ASP A 149 -13.87 -13.73 -12.17
CA ASP A 149 -13.04 -14.80 -11.60
C ASP A 149 -11.61 -14.29 -11.34
N MET A 150 -11.04 -13.53 -12.28
CA MET A 150 -9.71 -12.96 -12.13
C MET A 150 -9.67 -11.82 -11.11
N VAL A 151 -10.71 -11.00 -11.07
CA VAL A 151 -10.87 -9.96 -10.04
C VAL A 151 -10.93 -10.58 -8.65
N THR A 152 -11.77 -11.61 -8.48
CA THR A 152 -11.87 -12.36 -7.22
C THR A 152 -10.52 -12.98 -6.85
N ALA A 153 -9.84 -13.61 -7.79
CA ALA A 153 -8.53 -14.22 -7.55
C ALA A 153 -7.48 -13.20 -7.07
N ALA A 154 -7.50 -11.98 -7.62
CA ALA A 154 -6.57 -10.91 -7.19
C ALA A 154 -6.87 -10.44 -5.76
N ILE A 155 -8.14 -10.24 -5.44
CA ILE A 155 -8.58 -9.83 -4.10
C ILE A 155 -8.19 -10.90 -3.07
N GLU A 156 -8.50 -12.16 -3.34
CA GLU A 156 -8.18 -13.28 -2.44
C GLU A 156 -6.67 -13.54 -2.33
N ASN A 157 -5.91 -13.32 -3.40
CA ASN A 157 -4.46 -13.41 -3.39
C ASN A 157 -3.84 -12.35 -2.45
N THR A 158 -4.31 -11.11 -2.54
CA THR A 158 -3.90 -10.04 -1.64
C THR A 158 -4.29 -10.35 -0.20
N ARG A 159 -5.52 -10.81 0.03
CA ARG A 159 -6.02 -11.22 1.35
C ARG A 159 -5.15 -12.31 1.98
N ASP A 160 -4.87 -13.37 1.23
CA ASP A 160 -4.03 -14.48 1.75
C ASP A 160 -2.62 -14.00 2.13
N PHE A 161 -2.04 -13.07 1.35
CA PHE A 161 -0.74 -12.49 1.66
C PHE A 161 -0.76 -11.66 2.95
N VAL A 162 -1.72 -10.75 3.07
CA VAL A 162 -1.88 -9.85 4.22
C VAL A 162 -2.19 -10.63 5.48
N ASP A 163 -3.19 -11.53 5.43
CA ASP A 163 -3.63 -12.34 6.56
C ASP A 163 -2.54 -13.31 7.03
N SER A 164 -1.84 -13.97 6.10
CA SER A 164 -0.73 -14.89 6.46
C SER A 164 0.39 -14.15 7.17
N THR A 165 0.74 -12.95 6.71
CA THR A 165 1.76 -12.09 7.32
C THR A 165 1.35 -11.66 8.73
N TYR A 166 0.15 -11.10 8.85
CA TYR A 166 -0.35 -10.60 10.13
C TYR A 166 -0.55 -11.69 11.17
N ALA A 167 -1.22 -12.77 10.79
CA ALA A 167 -1.49 -13.88 11.71
C ALA A 167 -0.19 -14.51 12.25
N ALA A 168 0.85 -14.62 11.44
CA ALA A 168 2.13 -15.17 11.89
C ALA A 168 2.83 -14.23 12.89
N ALA A 169 2.91 -12.93 12.58
CA ALA A 169 3.51 -11.92 13.46
C ALA A 169 2.72 -11.76 14.77
N ALA A 170 1.38 -11.71 14.70
CA ALA A 170 0.51 -11.55 15.84
C ALA A 170 0.62 -12.70 16.86
N ARG A 171 0.76 -13.94 16.39
CA ARG A 171 1.00 -15.08 17.31
C ARG A 171 2.27 -14.93 18.11
N VAL A 172 3.32 -14.36 17.52
CA VAL A 172 4.59 -14.12 18.21
C VAL A 172 4.46 -12.94 19.19
N ALA A 173 3.86 -11.84 18.76
CA ALA A 173 3.61 -10.67 19.59
C ALA A 173 2.78 -11.01 20.83
N ALA A 174 1.72 -11.83 20.68
CA ALA A 174 0.82 -12.23 21.76
C ALA A 174 1.53 -13.00 22.89
N ARG A 175 2.62 -13.71 22.60
CA ARG A 175 3.44 -14.41 23.60
C ARG A 175 4.63 -13.61 24.11
N GLY A 176 4.78 -12.35 23.67
CA GLY A 176 5.92 -11.50 24.01
C GLY A 176 7.24 -11.87 23.32
N GLY A 177 7.16 -12.59 22.20
CA GLY A 177 8.33 -12.96 21.41
C GLY A 177 8.97 -11.75 20.71
N SER A 178 10.18 -11.92 20.23
CA SER A 178 10.97 -10.86 19.59
C SER A 178 10.54 -10.59 18.12
N LEU A 179 11.02 -9.47 17.55
CA LEU A 179 10.84 -9.19 16.12
C LEU A 179 11.53 -10.24 15.24
N LYS A 180 12.69 -10.77 15.67
CA LYS A 180 13.36 -11.88 14.98
C LYS A 180 12.52 -13.14 14.95
N GLU A 181 11.89 -13.51 16.06
CA GLU A 181 10.96 -14.64 16.09
C GLU A 181 9.74 -14.41 15.18
N ALA A 182 9.24 -13.15 15.11
CA ALA A 182 8.14 -12.80 14.20
C ALA A 182 8.60 -12.94 12.73
N TRP A 183 9.80 -12.49 12.40
CA TRP A 183 10.40 -12.68 11.09
C TRP A 183 10.46 -14.15 10.67
N ASP A 184 10.99 -15.01 11.53
CA ASP A 184 11.12 -16.44 11.24
C ASP A 184 9.73 -17.11 11.08
N ALA A 185 8.77 -16.70 11.90
CA ALA A 185 7.40 -17.21 11.82
C ALA A 185 6.67 -16.77 10.53
N VAL A 186 6.86 -15.52 10.12
CA VAL A 186 6.27 -14.99 8.87
C VAL A 186 6.92 -15.66 7.66
N ARG A 187 8.25 -15.79 7.63
CA ARG A 187 8.92 -16.52 6.56
C ARG A 187 8.44 -17.96 6.45
N ALA A 188 8.30 -18.65 7.55
CA ALA A 188 7.78 -20.03 7.54
C ALA A 188 6.35 -20.14 6.99
N ALA A 189 5.51 -19.11 7.21
CA ALA A 189 4.13 -19.06 6.73
C ALA A 189 4.01 -18.61 5.28
N CYS A 190 4.81 -17.61 4.87
CA CYS A 190 4.68 -16.91 3.61
C CYS A 190 5.59 -17.44 2.49
N ASP A 191 6.83 -17.85 2.80
CA ASP A 191 7.79 -18.34 1.79
C ASP A 191 7.21 -19.45 0.90
N PRO A 192 6.50 -20.46 1.43
CA PRO A 192 5.96 -21.53 0.59
C PRO A 192 4.95 -21.08 -0.47
N LYS A 193 4.33 -19.91 -0.26
CA LYS A 193 3.27 -19.35 -1.12
C LYS A 193 3.77 -18.21 -1.99
N PHE A 194 4.62 -17.31 -1.45
CA PHE A 194 4.83 -15.97 -1.98
C PHE A 194 6.29 -15.61 -2.27
N LYS A 195 7.28 -16.47 -1.95
CA LYS A 195 8.71 -16.15 -2.13
C LYS A 195 9.09 -15.76 -3.56
N ASP A 196 8.34 -16.25 -4.55
CA ASP A 196 8.58 -15.99 -5.96
C ASP A 196 7.80 -14.76 -6.49
N TYR A 197 7.05 -14.05 -5.61
CA TYR A 197 6.37 -12.82 -5.99
C TYR A 197 7.36 -11.69 -6.20
N ALA A 198 7.06 -10.84 -7.17
CA ALA A 198 7.86 -9.64 -7.41
C ALA A 198 8.00 -8.84 -6.10
N ILE A 199 9.20 -8.33 -5.85
CA ILE A 199 9.58 -7.51 -4.68
C ILE A 199 9.35 -8.14 -3.29
N TYR A 200 9.09 -9.46 -3.20
CA TYR A 200 8.82 -10.15 -1.93
C TYR A 200 9.92 -9.91 -0.89
N GLU A 201 11.16 -10.22 -1.23
CA GLU A 201 12.30 -10.06 -0.30
C GLU A 201 12.55 -8.59 0.09
N HIS A 202 12.20 -7.66 -0.80
CA HIS A 202 12.31 -6.23 -0.51
C HIS A 202 11.25 -5.77 0.51
N CYS A 203 10.00 -6.19 0.35
CA CYS A 203 8.89 -5.73 1.19
C CYS A 203 8.83 -6.43 2.55
N LEU A 204 9.25 -7.68 2.62
CA LEU A 204 8.99 -8.55 3.77
C LEU A 204 9.51 -8.00 5.11
N PRO A 205 10.72 -7.41 5.22
CA PRO A 205 11.21 -6.85 6.49
C PRO A 205 10.27 -5.77 7.05
N PHE A 206 9.82 -4.85 6.19
CA PHE A 206 8.90 -3.78 6.53
C PHE A 206 7.52 -4.34 6.95
N ASN A 207 7.03 -5.33 6.22
CA ASN A 207 5.76 -5.99 6.47
C ASN A 207 5.75 -6.67 7.85
N VAL A 208 6.81 -7.41 8.17
CA VAL A 208 6.95 -8.09 9.47
C VAL A 208 7.04 -7.08 10.61
N ALA A 209 7.86 -6.03 10.45
CA ALA A 209 8.01 -5.01 11.47
C ALA A 209 6.68 -4.29 11.73
N ARG A 210 5.92 -3.95 10.68
CA ARG A 210 4.62 -3.30 10.81
C ARG A 210 3.56 -4.23 11.41
N ALA A 211 3.46 -5.46 10.94
CA ALA A 211 2.52 -6.45 11.48
C ALA A 211 2.77 -6.72 12.97
N TYR A 212 4.04 -6.82 13.35
CA TYR A 212 4.44 -6.98 14.75
C TYR A 212 4.11 -5.75 15.62
N ASP A 213 4.34 -4.53 15.09
CA ASP A 213 3.97 -3.28 15.77
C ASP A 213 2.45 -3.19 15.99
N GLU A 214 1.65 -3.45 14.95
CA GLU A 214 0.19 -3.41 15.03
C GLU A 214 -0.37 -4.43 16.02
N ALA A 215 0.14 -5.65 16.00
CA ALA A 215 -0.23 -6.71 16.91
C ALA A 215 0.08 -6.38 18.41
N ARG A 216 0.99 -5.42 18.65
CA ARG A 216 1.32 -4.88 19.97
C ARG A 216 0.52 -3.62 20.33
N GLY A 217 -0.46 -3.25 19.50
CA GLY A 217 -1.36 -2.12 19.73
C GLY A 217 -0.86 -0.77 19.19
N ILE A 218 0.17 -0.77 18.32
CA ILE A 218 0.62 0.44 17.63
C ILE A 218 -0.22 0.59 16.35
N ASP A 219 -1.36 1.26 16.46
CA ASP A 219 -2.28 1.45 15.32
C ASP A 219 -1.70 2.35 14.22
N THR A 220 -1.11 3.49 14.59
CA THR A 220 -0.49 4.41 13.64
C THR A 220 0.88 3.90 13.23
N PRO A 221 1.13 3.64 11.93
CA PRO A 221 2.44 3.23 11.45
C PRO A 221 3.51 4.27 11.78
N ARG A 222 4.63 3.81 12.30
CA ARG A 222 5.78 4.68 12.56
C ARG A 222 6.44 5.07 11.25
N ILE A 223 6.88 6.32 11.15
CA ILE A 223 7.56 6.85 9.95
C ILE A 223 8.84 6.04 9.66
N TRP A 224 9.03 5.65 8.42
CA TRP A 224 10.24 4.99 7.95
C TRP A 224 11.33 6.01 7.66
N THR A 225 12.44 5.90 8.39
CA THR A 225 13.65 6.68 8.20
C THR A 225 14.81 5.72 7.91
N ALA A 226 15.91 6.22 7.34
CA ALA A 226 17.11 5.41 7.11
C ALA A 226 17.65 4.80 8.43
N GLN A 227 17.56 5.53 9.54
CA GLN A 227 17.96 5.01 10.84
C GLN A 227 17.06 3.87 11.33
N ARG A 228 15.74 4.00 11.19
CA ARG A 228 14.80 2.94 11.55
C ARG A 228 14.99 1.69 10.70
N ASP A 229 15.34 1.85 9.44
CA ASP A 229 15.63 0.74 8.54
C ASP A 229 16.84 -0.08 9.05
N ILE A 230 17.92 0.61 9.48
CA ILE A 230 19.08 -0.02 10.08
C ILE A 230 18.70 -0.75 11.37
N GLU A 231 17.98 -0.09 12.28
CA GLU A 231 17.53 -0.67 13.56
C GLU A 231 16.66 -1.91 13.35
N MET A 232 15.73 -1.86 12.39
CA MET A 232 14.91 -3.00 12.01
C MET A 232 15.79 -4.14 11.49
N TRP A 233 16.70 -3.85 10.57
CA TRP A 233 17.59 -4.86 10.00
C TRP A 233 18.42 -5.56 11.08
N GLU A 234 19.02 -4.79 12.01
CA GLU A 234 19.76 -5.34 13.14
C GLU A 234 18.89 -6.23 14.02
N ALA A 235 17.66 -5.79 14.33
CA ALA A 235 16.70 -6.57 15.12
C ALA A 235 16.24 -7.87 14.43
N LEU A 236 16.28 -7.93 13.10
CA LEU A 236 15.97 -9.15 12.34
C LEU A 236 17.13 -10.16 12.31
N GLN A 237 18.34 -9.74 12.60
CA GLN A 237 19.49 -10.64 12.68
C GLN A 237 19.60 -11.38 14.04
N GLY A 238 19.08 -10.84 15.13
CA GLY A 238 19.05 -11.42 16.48
C GLY A 238 20.15 -10.91 17.36
#